data_8c22dd21312a559cbfcb339287b0974e
#
_entry.id   8c22dd21312a559cbfcb339287b0974e
#
_cell.length_a   1.000
_cell.length_b   1.000
_cell.length_c   1.000
_cell.angle_alpha   90.00
_cell.angle_beta   90.00
_cell.angle_gamma   90.00
#
_symmetry.space_group_name_H-M   'P 1'
#
loop_
_entity.id
_entity.type
_entity.pdbx_description
1 polymer ?
#
loop_
_entity_poly.entity_id
_entity_poly.type
_entity_poly.pdbx_seq_one_letter_code
_entity_poly.pdbx_strand_id
1 'polypeptide(L)'
;MAQTGERLTRGTAGSRWAAPLVFLAVLCFAGLSHAHEDYPWVRNPQYRTASGAHCCEETHCQPAAAGEMTPTPTGWRHNPTGTEITADKPGIYQTEDKAGRVFRCVMGGKLVCVFEGAGT
;
A
#
# COMPACT_ATOMS: atom_id res chain seq x y z
N MET A 1 33.19 37.28 -61.50
CA MET A 1 32.46 36.05 -61.15
C MET A 1 32.52 35.93 -59.59
N ALA A 2 31.47 36.28 -58.92
CA ALA A 2 31.38 36.16 -57.46
C ALA A 2 30.53 34.93 -57.12
N GLN A 3 31.10 33.96 -56.40
CA GLN A 3 30.31 32.85 -55.83
C GLN A 3 29.99 33.20 -54.38
N THR A 4 28.72 33.41 -54.15
CA THR A 4 28.16 33.63 -52.80
C THR A 4 27.95 32.26 -52.14
N GLY A 5 28.80 31.93 -51.19
CA GLY A 5 28.63 30.73 -50.38
C GLY A 5 27.58 30.99 -49.29
N GLU A 6 26.40 30.44 -49.43
CA GLU A 6 25.40 30.39 -48.35
C GLU A 6 25.81 29.37 -47.33
N ARG A 7 26.16 29.82 -46.16
CA ARG A 7 26.33 28.99 -44.95
C ARG A 7 24.96 28.68 -44.41
N LEU A 8 24.50 27.48 -44.63
CA LEU A 8 23.38 26.88 -43.89
C LEU A 8 23.79 26.69 -42.43
N THR A 9 23.34 27.58 -41.58
CA THR A 9 23.37 27.34 -40.12
C THR A 9 22.33 26.31 -39.78
N ARG A 10 22.76 25.08 -39.52
CA ARG A 10 21.92 24.06 -38.89
C ARG A 10 21.62 24.50 -37.50
N GLY A 11 20.42 25.03 -37.28
CA GLY A 11 19.85 25.23 -35.95
C GLY A 11 19.63 23.86 -35.32
N THR A 12 20.43 23.52 -34.31
CA THR A 12 20.14 22.42 -33.41
C THR A 12 18.91 22.80 -32.61
N ALA A 13 17.76 22.31 -33.02
CA ALA A 13 16.57 22.33 -32.21
C ALA A 13 16.81 21.45 -30.97
N GLY A 14 17.36 22.05 -29.94
CA GLY A 14 17.49 21.41 -28.62
C GLY A 14 16.09 21.04 -28.14
N SER A 15 15.86 19.76 -28.01
CA SER A 15 14.63 19.19 -27.46
C SER A 15 14.43 19.67 -26.02
N ARG A 16 13.68 20.77 -25.88
CA ARG A 16 13.31 21.34 -24.55
C ARG A 16 12.23 20.52 -23.84
N TRP A 17 11.82 19.41 -24.41
CA TRP A 17 10.71 18.59 -23.90
C TRP A 17 11.14 17.42 -23.01
N ALA A 18 12.42 17.11 -22.93
CA ALA A 18 12.91 15.96 -22.14
C ALA A 18 12.90 16.22 -20.63
N ALA A 19 13.07 17.47 -20.19
CA ALA A 19 13.16 17.82 -18.78
C ALA A 19 11.86 17.57 -17.98
N PRO A 20 10.64 17.87 -18.48
CA PRO A 20 9.42 17.66 -17.70
C PRO A 20 9.06 16.18 -17.51
N LEU A 21 9.43 15.30 -18.44
CA LEU A 21 9.13 13.87 -18.31
C LEU A 21 10.00 13.19 -17.26
N VAL A 22 11.25 13.60 -17.10
CA VAL A 22 12.13 13.07 -16.06
C VAL A 22 11.65 13.52 -14.67
N PHE A 23 11.15 14.74 -14.53
CA PHE A 23 10.63 15.26 -13.27
C PHE A 23 9.34 14.55 -12.85
N LEU A 24 8.46 14.23 -13.80
CA LEU A 24 7.23 13.49 -13.54
C LEU A 24 7.50 12.04 -13.10
N ALA A 25 8.51 11.38 -13.69
CA ALA A 25 8.91 10.03 -13.32
C ALA A 25 9.46 9.96 -11.89
N VAL A 26 10.23 10.97 -11.45
CA VAL A 26 10.78 11.03 -10.08
C VAL A 26 9.67 11.23 -9.04
N LEU A 27 8.62 11.99 -9.36
CA LEU A 27 7.48 12.18 -8.46
C LEU A 27 6.61 10.93 -8.27
N CYS A 28 6.56 10.04 -9.26
CA CYS A 28 5.81 8.78 -9.15
C CYS A 28 6.47 7.76 -8.22
N PHE A 29 7.77 7.85 -7.95
CA PHE A 29 8.48 6.94 -7.03
C PHE A 29 8.48 7.41 -5.56
N ALA A 30 8.09 8.64 -5.28
CA ALA A 30 8.05 9.18 -3.91
C ALA A 30 6.86 8.71 -3.08
N GLY A 31 5.95 7.92 -3.64
CA GLY A 31 4.68 7.50 -3.02
C GLY A 31 4.65 6.08 -2.47
N LEU A 32 5.78 5.37 -2.37
CA LEU A 32 5.86 4.09 -1.70
C LEU A 32 6.00 4.32 -0.19
N SER A 33 4.92 4.77 0.44
CA SER A 33 4.82 4.83 1.90
C SER A 33 5.02 3.42 2.45
N HIS A 34 6.09 3.22 3.19
CA HIS A 34 6.33 1.98 3.92
C HIS A 34 5.37 1.96 5.12
N ALA A 35 4.23 1.30 4.96
CA ALA A 35 3.20 1.19 6.00
C ALA A 35 3.75 0.72 7.36
N HIS A 36 4.90 0.06 7.36
CA HIS A 36 5.57 -0.41 8.57
C HIS A 36 6.24 0.66 9.42
N GLU A 37 6.61 1.80 8.85
CA GLU A 37 7.22 2.89 9.62
C GLU A 37 6.16 3.63 10.42
N ASP A 38 4.93 3.70 9.89
CA ASP A 38 3.82 4.41 10.51
C ASP A 38 3.15 3.61 11.64
N TYR A 39 3.23 2.27 11.59
CA TYR A 39 2.51 1.37 12.53
C TYR A 39 3.42 0.25 13.04
N PRO A 40 4.44 0.56 13.86
CA PRO A 40 5.42 -0.45 14.30
C PRO A 40 4.81 -1.55 15.16
N TRP A 41 3.68 -1.30 15.83
CA TRP A 41 2.99 -2.27 16.68
C TRP A 41 2.46 -3.49 15.92
N VAL A 42 2.15 -3.39 14.63
CA VAL A 42 1.67 -4.52 13.82
C VAL A 42 2.70 -5.64 13.67
N ARG A 43 3.98 -5.33 13.92
CA ARG A 43 5.08 -6.31 13.87
C ARG A 43 5.24 -7.12 15.13
N ASN A 44 4.44 -6.86 16.17
CA ASN A 44 4.55 -7.58 17.42
C ASN A 44 4.39 -9.10 17.16
N PRO A 45 5.37 -9.93 17.57
CA PRO A 45 5.37 -11.37 17.29
C PRO A 45 4.23 -12.14 17.96
N GLN A 46 3.50 -11.52 18.90
CA GLN A 46 2.30 -12.14 19.49
C GLN A 46 1.12 -12.22 18.52
N TYR A 47 1.09 -11.36 17.49
CA TYR A 47 0.03 -11.36 16.50
C TYR A 47 0.27 -12.45 15.45
N ARG A 48 -0.56 -13.48 15.48
CA ARG A 48 -0.41 -14.68 14.66
C ARG A 48 -1.65 -14.94 13.82
N THR A 49 -1.44 -15.50 12.64
CA THR A 49 -2.50 -16.05 11.80
C THR A 49 -3.02 -17.37 12.37
N ALA A 50 -4.11 -17.89 11.81
CA ALA A 50 -4.65 -19.19 12.17
C ALA A 50 -3.64 -20.35 11.95
N SER A 51 -2.71 -20.20 11.04
CA SER A 51 -1.63 -21.17 10.77
C SER A 51 -0.40 -20.99 11.68
N GLY A 52 -0.38 -19.98 12.54
CA GLY A 52 0.74 -19.68 13.45
C GLY A 52 1.83 -18.79 12.86
N ALA A 53 1.71 -18.32 11.61
CA ALA A 53 2.60 -17.33 11.02
C ALA A 53 2.39 -15.95 11.64
N HIS A 54 3.34 -15.04 11.47
CA HIS A 54 3.14 -13.64 11.89
C HIS A 54 2.05 -12.97 11.04
N CYS A 55 1.22 -12.14 11.67
CA CYS A 55 0.19 -11.37 10.96
C CYS A 55 0.77 -10.39 9.95
N CYS A 56 1.87 -9.74 10.30
CA CYS A 56 2.51 -8.76 9.45
C CYS A 56 3.95 -9.16 9.15
N GLU A 57 4.15 -9.57 7.92
CA GLU A 57 5.46 -9.65 7.29
C GLU A 57 5.47 -8.62 6.15
N GLU A 58 6.49 -7.75 6.16
CA GLU A 58 6.63 -6.67 5.17
C GLU A 58 5.43 -5.69 5.16
N THR A 59 4.66 -5.64 4.07
CA THR A 59 3.61 -4.64 3.81
C THR A 59 2.19 -5.20 3.85
N HIS A 60 1.97 -6.35 4.45
CA HIS A 60 0.69 -7.05 4.39
C HIS A 60 -0.42 -6.41 5.25
N CYS A 61 -0.06 -5.73 6.34
CA CYS A 61 -1.00 -5.07 7.23
C CYS A 61 -1.08 -3.57 6.95
N GLN A 62 -2.27 -3.08 6.66
CA GLN A 62 -2.53 -1.68 6.35
C GLN A 62 -3.89 -1.25 6.91
N PRO A 63 -4.11 0.05 7.16
CA PRO A 63 -5.45 0.55 7.43
C PRO A 63 -6.39 0.18 6.30
N ALA A 64 -7.57 -0.34 6.63
CA ALA A 64 -8.59 -0.65 5.65
C ALA A 64 -9.17 0.64 5.05
N ALA A 65 -9.34 0.65 3.73
CA ALA A 65 -10.06 1.71 3.05
C ALA A 65 -11.57 1.62 3.33
N ALA A 66 -12.30 2.71 3.10
CA ALA A 66 -13.75 2.70 3.24
C ALA A 66 -14.37 1.63 2.34
N GLY A 67 -15.22 0.77 2.91
CA GLY A 67 -15.87 -0.32 2.18
C GLY A 67 -14.99 -1.53 1.87
N GLU A 68 -13.72 -1.54 2.27
CA GLU A 68 -12.82 -2.68 2.06
C GLU A 68 -13.15 -3.86 2.99
N MET A 69 -13.55 -3.57 4.22
CA MET A 69 -13.85 -4.56 5.24
C MET A 69 -15.33 -4.50 5.63
N THR A 70 -15.94 -5.66 5.81
CA THR A 70 -17.31 -5.79 6.32
C THR A 70 -17.32 -6.68 7.56
N PRO A 71 -17.84 -6.21 8.70
CA PRO A 71 -18.05 -7.07 9.85
C PRO A 71 -19.11 -8.12 9.51
N THR A 72 -18.89 -9.36 9.96
CA THR A 72 -19.86 -10.46 9.85
C THR A 72 -20.30 -10.88 11.25
N PRO A 73 -21.35 -11.70 11.40
CA PRO A 73 -21.78 -12.19 12.71
C PRO A 73 -20.68 -12.95 13.47
N THR A 74 -19.71 -13.52 12.77
CA THR A 74 -18.65 -14.37 13.33
C THR A 74 -17.24 -13.83 13.17
N GLY A 75 -17.07 -12.68 12.52
CA GLY A 75 -15.73 -12.12 12.29
C GLY A 75 -15.72 -10.99 11.26
N TRP A 76 -14.85 -11.09 10.26
CA TRP A 76 -14.66 -10.07 9.24
C TRP A 76 -14.52 -10.67 7.84
N ARG A 77 -14.99 -9.93 6.86
CA ARG A 77 -14.84 -10.22 5.43
C ARG A 77 -14.03 -9.12 4.75
N HIS A 78 -13.06 -9.53 3.96
CA HIS A 78 -12.33 -8.65 3.06
C HIS A 78 -13.01 -8.66 1.68
N ASN A 79 -13.67 -7.56 1.34
CA ASN A 79 -14.51 -7.48 0.14
C ASN A 79 -13.74 -7.68 -1.18
N PRO A 80 -12.52 -7.11 -1.37
CA PRO A 80 -11.77 -7.29 -2.60
C PRO A 80 -11.41 -8.74 -2.91
N THR A 81 -11.11 -9.56 -1.91
CA THR A 81 -10.73 -10.98 -2.08
C THR A 81 -11.90 -11.94 -1.83
N GLY A 82 -12.98 -11.49 -1.19
CA GLY A 82 -14.11 -12.32 -0.77
C GLY A 82 -13.79 -13.30 0.36
N THR A 83 -12.62 -13.18 0.99
CA THR A 83 -12.19 -14.08 2.07
C THR A 83 -12.62 -13.57 3.43
N GLU A 84 -12.88 -14.49 4.34
CA GLU A 84 -13.35 -14.20 5.70
C GLU A 84 -12.40 -14.76 6.75
N ILE A 85 -12.40 -14.11 7.92
CA ILE A 85 -11.74 -14.59 9.13
C ILE A 85 -12.78 -14.63 10.25
N THR A 86 -12.76 -15.69 11.04
CA THR A 86 -13.72 -15.92 12.10
C THR A 86 -13.06 -15.88 13.48
N ALA A 87 -13.79 -15.41 14.48
CA ALA A 87 -13.28 -15.19 15.83
C ALA A 87 -12.98 -16.49 16.62
N ASP A 88 -13.38 -17.65 16.12
CA ASP A 88 -13.06 -18.95 16.68
C ASP A 88 -11.62 -19.41 16.42
N LYS A 89 -10.89 -18.66 15.57
CA LYS A 89 -9.50 -18.92 15.20
C LYS A 89 -8.63 -17.70 15.50
N PRO A 90 -7.31 -17.91 15.73
CA PRO A 90 -6.37 -16.79 15.84
C PRO A 90 -6.39 -15.91 14.58
N GLY A 91 -6.21 -14.61 14.77
CA GLY A 91 -6.09 -13.65 13.67
C GLY A 91 -6.93 -12.39 13.81
N ILE A 92 -7.82 -12.31 14.80
CA ILE A 92 -8.54 -11.08 15.15
C ILE A 92 -8.02 -10.53 16.46
N TYR A 93 -7.55 -9.29 16.44
CA TYR A 93 -6.91 -8.62 17.55
C TYR A 93 -7.43 -7.20 17.71
N GLN A 94 -7.29 -6.63 18.91
CA GLN A 94 -7.56 -5.21 19.14
C GLN A 94 -6.40 -4.37 18.60
N THR A 95 -6.71 -3.27 17.94
CA THR A 95 -5.69 -2.35 17.44
C THR A 95 -5.10 -1.49 18.55
N GLU A 96 -3.80 -1.24 18.46
CA GLU A 96 -3.11 -0.21 19.24
C GLU A 96 -3.15 1.17 18.56
N ASP A 97 -3.82 1.28 17.43
CA ASP A 97 -3.98 2.54 16.70
C ASP A 97 -4.87 3.52 17.47
N LYS A 98 -4.34 4.67 17.81
CA LYS A 98 -5.05 5.70 18.59
C LYS A 98 -6.23 6.32 17.84
N ALA A 99 -6.24 6.24 16.51
CA ALA A 99 -7.36 6.69 15.68
C ALA A 99 -8.51 5.67 15.64
N GLY A 100 -8.33 4.47 16.20
CA GLY A 100 -9.35 3.43 16.25
C GLY A 100 -9.70 2.83 14.88
N ARG A 101 -8.78 2.90 13.91
CA ARG A 101 -8.99 2.37 12.57
C ARG A 101 -8.94 0.84 12.55
N VAL A 102 -9.68 0.23 11.63
CA VAL A 102 -9.55 -1.19 11.34
C VAL A 102 -8.37 -1.41 10.41
N PHE A 103 -7.49 -2.36 10.75
CA PHE A 103 -6.39 -2.81 9.91
C PHE A 103 -6.68 -4.19 9.37
N ARG A 104 -6.29 -4.43 8.15
CA ARG A 104 -6.38 -5.75 7.51
C ARG A 104 -5.00 -6.22 7.06
N CYS A 105 -4.74 -7.50 7.20
CA CYS A 105 -3.54 -8.16 6.72
C CYS A 105 -3.94 -9.18 5.66
N VAL A 106 -3.45 -9.00 4.45
CA VAL A 106 -3.75 -9.86 3.30
C VAL A 106 -2.46 -10.49 2.80
N MET A 107 -2.42 -11.82 2.75
CA MET A 107 -1.28 -12.59 2.27
C MET A 107 -1.76 -13.60 1.24
N GLY A 108 -1.11 -13.64 0.07
CA GLY A 108 -1.48 -14.58 -1.00
C GLY A 108 -2.94 -14.47 -1.45
N GLY A 109 -3.51 -13.27 -1.46
CA GLY A 109 -4.91 -13.03 -1.83
C GLY A 109 -5.94 -13.48 -0.79
N LYS A 110 -5.53 -13.69 0.47
CA LYS A 110 -6.42 -14.08 1.57
C LYS A 110 -6.26 -13.13 2.76
N LEU A 111 -7.38 -12.79 3.39
CA LEU A 111 -7.39 -12.13 4.69
C LEU A 111 -6.87 -13.11 5.75
N VAL A 112 -5.80 -12.73 6.44
CA VAL A 112 -5.14 -13.60 7.43
C VAL A 112 -5.19 -13.03 8.84
N CYS A 113 -5.27 -11.70 9.00
CA CYS A 113 -5.44 -11.03 10.29
C CYS A 113 -6.26 -9.75 10.15
N VAL A 114 -6.93 -9.39 11.23
CA VAL A 114 -7.66 -8.13 11.39
C VAL A 114 -7.32 -7.53 12.74
N PHE A 115 -7.10 -6.23 12.76
CA PHE A 115 -7.00 -5.45 14.00
C PHE A 115 -8.20 -4.55 14.09
N GLU A 116 -9.04 -4.80 15.09
CA GLU A 116 -10.29 -4.08 15.30
C GLU A 116 -10.04 -2.73 15.98
N GLY A 117 -10.65 -1.68 15.46
CA GLY A 117 -10.65 -0.39 16.10
C GLY A 117 -11.57 -0.35 17.31
N ALA A 118 -11.31 0.56 18.24
CA ALA A 118 -12.20 0.81 19.39
C ALA A 118 -13.58 1.26 18.87
N GLY A 119 -14.64 0.57 19.31
CA GLY A 119 -16.03 0.90 18.94
C GLY A 119 -16.56 0.21 17.67
N THR A 120 -15.84 -0.77 17.17
CA THR A 120 -16.34 -1.64 16.06
C THR A 120 -17.02 -2.89 16.57
#